data_5ba758e246b96c22a8f450f9342a0fa4
#
_entry.id   5ba758e246b96c22a8f450f9342a0fa4
#
_cell.length_a   1.000
_cell.length_b   1.000
_cell.length_c   1.000
_cell.angle_alpha   90.00
_cell.angle_beta   90.00
_cell.angle_gamma   90.00
#
_symmetry.space_group_name_H-M   'P 1'
#
loop_
_entity.id
_entity.type
_entity.pdbx_description
1 polymer ?
#
loop_
_entity_poly.entity_id
_entity_poly.type
_entity_poly.pdbx_seq_one_letter_code
_entity_poly.pdbx_strand_id
1 'polypeptide(L)'
;MNIFWFLPTNGDGRYLATTTGGRQLSFSYLLQTAQAADSLGFDGVLIPTGRSCEDPWIIDSAVAPATSRLRLLIAVRPGIMGPAVAARMAATLDRVSQGRLLINVVTGGDLAELAGDGVFLPHDERYRLTEEFLNVWRRVMSGETVTFDGHHIKVKGARLSFPPIQKPHPPLYFGGSSP
;
A
#
# COMPACT_ATOMS: atom_id res chain seq x y z
N MET A 1 13.73 -10.86 13.84
CA MET A 1 12.81 -11.26 12.75
C MET A 1 11.52 -10.49 12.94
N ASN A 2 10.97 -9.82 11.91
CA ASN A 2 9.68 -9.14 11.99
C ASN A 2 8.59 -10.08 11.48
N ILE A 3 7.48 -10.20 12.21
CA ILE A 3 6.36 -11.08 11.88
C ILE A 3 5.13 -10.23 11.58
N PHE A 4 4.63 -10.35 10.35
CA PHE A 4 3.42 -9.67 9.89
C PHE A 4 2.29 -10.68 9.71
N TRP A 5 1.11 -10.33 10.19
CA TRP A 5 -0.10 -11.08 9.89
C TRP A 5 -0.72 -10.59 8.58
N PHE A 6 -1.32 -11.48 7.82
CA PHE A 6 -2.04 -11.11 6.61
C PHE A 6 -3.47 -10.69 6.99
N LEU A 7 -3.87 -9.46 6.72
CA LEU A 7 -5.24 -9.01 6.95
C LEU A 7 -6.15 -9.51 5.82
N PRO A 8 -7.18 -10.34 6.11
CA PRO A 8 -7.92 -11.07 5.09
C PRO A 8 -8.98 -10.20 4.38
N THR A 9 -8.56 -9.15 3.68
CA THR A 9 -9.44 -8.20 2.99
C THR A 9 -10.11 -8.78 1.73
N ASN A 10 -9.78 -10.01 1.35
CA ASN A 10 -10.43 -10.79 0.32
C ASN A 10 -11.38 -11.87 0.89
N GLY A 11 -11.65 -11.85 2.20
CA GLY A 11 -12.32 -12.89 2.93
C GLY A 11 -11.35 -13.91 3.55
N ASP A 12 -11.84 -14.64 4.54
CA ASP A 12 -11.05 -15.62 5.31
C ASP A 12 -11.52 -17.04 4.97
N GLY A 13 -10.88 -17.64 3.99
CA GLY A 13 -11.12 -19.02 3.57
C GLY A 13 -10.27 -20.02 4.34
N ARG A 14 -10.69 -21.29 4.31
CA ARG A 14 -9.94 -22.40 4.91
C ARG A 14 -8.51 -22.51 4.36
N TYR A 15 -8.31 -22.09 3.12
CA TYR A 15 -7.03 -22.08 2.43
C TYR A 15 -6.70 -20.66 1.98
N LEU A 16 -5.46 -20.26 2.12
CA LEU A 16 -4.97 -18.94 1.71
C LEU A 16 -5.36 -18.64 0.25
N ALA A 17 -5.86 -17.45 0.01
CA ALA A 17 -6.33 -16.95 -1.30
C ALA A 17 -7.51 -17.74 -1.91
N THR A 18 -8.29 -18.45 -1.10
CA THR A 18 -9.53 -19.09 -1.56
C THR A 18 -10.73 -18.59 -0.75
N THR A 19 -11.92 -18.61 -1.37
CA THR A 19 -13.19 -18.28 -0.71
C THR A 19 -13.95 -19.52 -0.23
N THR A 20 -13.42 -20.73 -0.49
CA THR A 20 -14.10 -22.00 -0.17
C THR A 20 -14.21 -22.20 1.33
N GLY A 21 -15.41 -22.29 1.84
CA GLY A 21 -15.72 -22.48 3.27
C GLY A 21 -15.28 -21.31 4.15
N GLY A 22 -15.13 -20.13 3.54
CA GLY A 22 -14.64 -18.95 4.23
C GLY A 22 -15.72 -18.17 4.95
N ARG A 23 -15.29 -17.35 5.90
CA ARG A 23 -16.10 -16.34 6.55
C ARG A 23 -16.36 -15.20 5.57
N GLN A 24 -17.59 -14.71 5.53
CA GLN A 24 -17.90 -13.50 4.80
C GLN A 24 -17.09 -12.33 5.36
N LEU A 25 -16.57 -11.51 4.45
CA LEU A 25 -15.85 -10.30 4.80
C LEU A 25 -16.79 -9.35 5.55
N SER A 26 -16.34 -8.85 6.69
CA SER A 26 -16.95 -7.75 7.40
C SER A 26 -15.89 -6.87 8.02
N PHE A 27 -16.11 -5.56 8.05
CA PHE A 27 -15.17 -4.62 8.65
C PHE A 27 -14.92 -4.94 10.12
N SER A 28 -15.95 -5.35 10.86
CA SER A 28 -15.81 -5.73 12.28
C SER A 28 -14.84 -6.90 12.47
N TYR A 29 -14.83 -7.87 11.55
CA TYR A 29 -13.90 -8.99 11.60
C TYR A 29 -12.46 -8.56 11.28
N LEU A 30 -12.27 -7.73 10.26
CA LEU A 30 -10.95 -7.16 9.96
C LEU A 30 -10.37 -6.38 11.13
N LEU A 31 -11.22 -5.58 11.78
CA LEU A 31 -10.82 -4.80 12.94
C LEU A 31 -10.44 -5.70 14.12
N GLN A 32 -11.23 -6.72 14.43
CA GLN A 32 -10.92 -7.70 15.47
C GLN A 32 -9.60 -8.43 15.20
N THR A 33 -9.35 -8.81 13.94
CA THR A 33 -8.10 -9.46 13.53
C THR A 33 -6.90 -8.53 13.73
N ALA A 34 -7.00 -7.27 13.34
CA ALA A 34 -5.94 -6.28 13.54
C ALA A 34 -5.67 -6.01 15.02
N GLN A 35 -6.71 -5.87 15.84
CA GLN A 35 -6.60 -5.68 17.28
C GLN A 35 -6.00 -6.91 17.98
N ALA A 36 -6.36 -8.11 17.54
CA ALA A 36 -5.74 -9.35 18.04
C ALA A 36 -4.26 -9.41 17.70
N ALA A 37 -3.88 -9.08 16.45
CA ALA A 37 -2.48 -9.02 16.04
C ALA A 37 -1.69 -7.98 16.86
N ASP A 38 -2.26 -6.79 17.11
CA ASP A 38 -1.66 -5.76 17.97
C ASP A 38 -1.44 -6.26 19.40
N SER A 39 -2.46 -6.89 19.98
CA SER A 39 -2.43 -7.40 21.36
C SER A 39 -1.47 -8.57 21.55
N LEU A 40 -1.37 -9.47 20.56
CA LEU A 40 -0.52 -10.65 20.56
C LEU A 40 0.94 -10.34 20.22
N GLY A 41 1.28 -9.10 19.88
CA GLY A 41 2.65 -8.66 19.68
C GLY A 41 3.21 -8.93 18.28
N PHE A 42 2.36 -9.08 17.27
CA PHE A 42 2.83 -9.03 15.88
C PHE A 42 3.45 -7.67 15.56
N ASP A 43 4.46 -7.67 14.70
CA ASP A 43 5.12 -6.43 14.27
C ASP A 43 4.24 -5.56 13.37
N GLY A 44 3.32 -6.17 12.64
CA GLY A 44 2.40 -5.47 11.76
C GLY A 44 1.40 -6.39 11.07
N VAL A 45 0.61 -5.79 10.21
CA VAL A 45 -0.29 -6.47 9.26
C VAL A 45 0.08 -6.09 7.84
N LEU A 46 -0.03 -7.05 6.91
CA LEU A 46 0.00 -6.80 5.48
C LEU A 46 -1.45 -6.65 4.99
N ILE A 47 -1.74 -5.54 4.33
CA ILE A 47 -3.02 -5.24 3.72
C ILE A 47 -2.83 -5.31 2.20
N PRO A 48 -3.35 -6.35 1.54
CA PRO A 48 -3.17 -6.56 0.10
C PRO A 48 -3.98 -5.58 -0.73
N THR A 49 -3.63 -5.49 -2.01
CA THR A 49 -4.41 -4.78 -3.04
C THR A 49 -4.78 -5.74 -4.17
N GLY A 50 -5.90 -5.49 -4.81
CA GLY A 50 -6.36 -6.23 -5.98
C GLY A 50 -7.88 -6.24 -6.09
N ARG A 51 -8.38 -6.66 -7.25
CA ARG A 51 -9.84 -6.68 -7.56
C ARG A 51 -10.68 -7.52 -6.60
N SER A 52 -10.06 -8.46 -5.92
CA SER A 52 -10.73 -9.33 -4.93
C SER A 52 -10.52 -8.89 -3.49
N CYS A 53 -9.86 -7.75 -3.28
CA CYS A 53 -9.56 -7.20 -1.95
C CYS A 53 -10.34 -5.90 -1.73
N GLU A 54 -10.60 -5.57 -0.48
CA GLU A 54 -10.97 -4.20 -0.12
C GLU A 54 -9.78 -3.25 -0.35
N ASP A 55 -10.07 -1.98 -0.58
CA ASP A 55 -9.02 -0.97 -0.82
C ASP A 55 -8.10 -0.81 0.40
N PRO A 56 -6.77 -0.96 0.23
CA PRO A 56 -5.83 -0.96 1.35
C PRO A 56 -5.74 0.39 2.06
N TRP A 57 -5.91 1.51 1.36
CA TRP A 57 -5.83 2.84 1.96
C TRP A 57 -7.03 3.11 2.86
N ILE A 58 -8.22 2.69 2.43
CA ILE A 58 -9.46 2.87 3.18
C ILE A 58 -9.46 1.96 4.41
N ILE A 59 -9.11 0.68 4.25
CA ILE A 59 -9.03 -0.26 5.38
C ILE A 59 -8.00 0.21 6.40
N ASP A 60 -6.81 0.63 5.96
CA ASP A 60 -5.75 1.08 6.87
C ASP A 60 -6.16 2.33 7.64
N SER A 61 -6.80 3.29 6.97
CA SER A 61 -7.28 4.51 7.65
C SER A 61 -8.31 4.23 8.75
N ALA A 62 -9.06 3.14 8.62
CA ALA A 62 -10.04 2.71 9.61
C ALA A 62 -9.42 1.83 10.72
N VAL A 63 -8.38 1.05 10.42
CA VAL A 63 -7.67 0.19 11.37
C VAL A 63 -6.65 0.99 12.22
N ALA A 64 -6.00 1.98 11.62
CA ALA A 64 -4.96 2.77 12.27
C ALA A 64 -5.36 3.36 13.64
N PRO A 65 -6.52 4.04 13.80
CA PRO A 65 -6.95 4.60 15.08
C PRO A 65 -7.38 3.55 16.11
N ALA A 66 -7.63 2.32 15.68
CA ALA A 66 -8.12 1.24 16.54
C ALA A 66 -7.01 0.29 17.03
N THR A 67 -5.76 0.57 16.64
CA THR A 67 -4.54 -0.16 17.04
C THR A 67 -3.51 0.83 17.57
N SER A 68 -2.56 0.35 18.37
CA SER A 68 -1.61 1.24 19.07
C SER A 68 -0.15 1.08 18.64
N ARG A 69 0.30 -0.15 18.37
CA ARG A 69 1.69 -0.48 18.03
C ARG A 69 1.84 -1.12 16.65
N LEU A 70 0.77 -1.72 16.17
CA LEU A 70 0.75 -2.50 14.94
C LEU A 70 1.18 -1.66 13.74
N ARG A 71 2.23 -2.07 13.04
CA ARG A 71 2.65 -1.44 11.79
C ARG A 71 1.74 -1.90 10.66
N LEU A 72 1.50 -1.02 9.73
CA LEU A 72 0.48 -1.14 8.71
C LEU A 72 1.16 -1.15 7.34
N LEU A 73 1.40 -2.35 6.80
CA LEU A 73 2.09 -2.56 5.53
C LEU A 73 1.04 -2.64 4.41
N ILE A 74 0.79 -1.52 3.74
CA ILE A 74 -0.18 -1.45 2.65
C ILE A 74 0.47 -1.75 1.30
N ALA A 75 -0.21 -2.55 0.49
CA ALA A 75 0.21 -2.78 -0.89
C ALA A 75 -0.18 -1.59 -1.78
N VAL A 76 0.81 -1.07 -2.51
CA VAL A 76 0.64 0.07 -3.44
C VAL A 76 1.08 -0.35 -4.83
N ARG A 77 0.20 -0.15 -5.81
CA ARG A 77 0.48 -0.46 -7.21
C ARG A 77 0.70 0.84 -7.99
N PRO A 78 1.95 1.15 -8.40
CA PRO A 78 2.22 2.23 -9.33
C PRO A 78 1.45 2.04 -10.66
N GLY A 79 0.93 3.14 -11.21
CA GLY A 79 0.11 3.10 -12.43
C GLY A 79 -1.39 3.22 -12.20
N ILE A 80 -1.90 2.87 -11.00
CA ILE A 80 -3.31 3.07 -10.65
C ILE A 80 -3.57 4.53 -10.26
N MET A 81 -2.59 5.18 -9.62
CA MET A 81 -2.69 6.59 -9.23
C MET A 81 -1.38 7.33 -9.47
N GLY A 82 -1.45 8.64 -9.59
CA GLY A 82 -0.26 9.48 -9.74
C GLY A 82 0.59 9.56 -8.47
N PRO A 83 1.94 9.66 -8.58
CA PRO A 83 2.85 9.62 -7.44
C PRO A 83 2.63 10.75 -6.42
N ALA A 84 2.24 11.94 -6.86
CA ALA A 84 1.94 13.06 -5.96
C ALA A 84 0.67 12.84 -5.13
N VAL A 85 -0.33 12.16 -5.71
CA VAL A 85 -1.55 11.76 -4.99
C VAL A 85 -1.21 10.70 -3.96
N ALA A 86 -0.50 9.65 -4.36
CA ALA A 86 -0.04 8.59 -3.46
C ALA A 86 0.83 9.15 -2.32
N ALA A 87 1.70 10.13 -2.59
CA ALA A 87 2.50 10.79 -1.56
C ALA A 87 1.63 11.54 -0.53
N ARG A 88 0.58 12.26 -0.97
CA ARG A 88 -0.36 12.91 -0.03
C ARG A 88 -1.12 11.91 0.83
N MET A 89 -1.58 10.82 0.24
CA MET A 89 -2.28 9.75 0.96
C MET A 89 -1.34 9.14 2.00
N ALA A 90 -0.14 8.75 1.58
CA ALA A 90 0.87 8.16 2.47
C ALA A 90 1.28 9.12 3.61
N ALA A 91 1.54 10.38 3.33
CA ALA A 91 1.88 11.36 4.36
C ALA A 91 0.72 11.60 5.35
N THR A 92 -0.52 11.58 4.87
CA THR A 92 -1.70 11.69 5.73
C THR A 92 -1.85 10.47 6.63
N LEU A 93 -1.78 9.28 6.05
CA LEU A 93 -1.94 8.02 6.76
C LEU A 93 -0.80 7.79 7.75
N ASP A 94 0.42 8.21 7.41
CA ASP A 94 1.57 8.18 8.31
C ASP A 94 1.34 9.04 9.57
N ARG A 95 0.73 10.21 9.41
CA ARG A 95 0.34 11.06 10.57
C ARG A 95 -0.81 10.46 11.37
N VAL A 96 -1.84 9.94 10.70
CA VAL A 96 -2.99 9.29 11.36
C VAL A 96 -2.55 8.07 12.14
N SER A 97 -1.65 7.28 11.58
CA SER A 97 -1.08 6.09 12.23
C SER A 97 0.06 6.39 13.22
N GLN A 98 0.44 7.66 13.39
CA GLN A 98 1.56 8.07 14.25
C GLN A 98 2.90 7.40 13.88
N GLY A 99 3.21 7.37 12.57
CA GLY A 99 4.48 6.83 12.06
C GLY A 99 4.53 5.31 11.96
N ARG A 100 3.39 4.63 11.83
CA ARG A 100 3.31 3.16 11.72
C ARG A 100 3.09 2.67 10.30
N LEU A 101 2.95 3.56 9.32
CA LEU A 101 2.76 3.20 7.91
C LEU A 101 4.02 2.59 7.32
N LEU A 102 3.85 1.52 6.57
CA LEU A 102 4.85 0.88 5.71
C LEU A 102 4.23 0.71 4.31
N ILE A 103 5.04 0.82 3.27
CA ILE A 103 4.58 0.71 1.89
C ILE A 103 5.16 -0.55 1.25
N ASN A 104 4.31 -1.45 0.78
CA ASN A 104 4.68 -2.59 -0.04
C ASN A 104 4.42 -2.27 -1.51
N VAL A 105 5.46 -2.07 -2.30
CA VAL A 105 5.35 -1.74 -3.72
C VAL A 105 5.18 -3.02 -4.52
N VAL A 106 4.08 -3.12 -5.27
CA VAL A 106 3.74 -4.28 -6.10
C VAL A 106 3.44 -3.84 -7.54
N THR A 107 4.06 -4.50 -8.52
CA THR A 107 3.87 -4.16 -9.94
C THR A 107 2.65 -4.86 -10.56
N GLY A 108 2.07 -5.83 -9.85
CA GLY A 108 0.97 -6.67 -10.33
C GLY A 108 1.43 -7.82 -11.23
N GLY A 109 0.75 -8.97 -11.15
CA GLY A 109 1.06 -10.18 -11.92
C GLY A 109 -0.10 -10.69 -12.77
N ASP A 110 -1.33 -10.45 -12.37
CA ASP A 110 -2.53 -10.88 -13.12
C ASP A 110 -2.88 -9.83 -14.18
N LEU A 111 -2.73 -10.20 -15.45
CA LEU A 111 -2.99 -9.30 -16.59
C LEU A 111 -4.47 -8.91 -16.70
N ALA A 112 -5.39 -9.79 -16.32
CA ALA A 112 -6.82 -9.49 -16.36
C ALA A 112 -7.21 -8.49 -15.27
N GLU A 113 -6.61 -8.60 -14.08
CA GLU A 113 -6.77 -7.62 -13.01
C GLU A 113 -6.19 -6.26 -13.42
N LEU A 114 -4.96 -6.25 -13.94
CA LEU A 114 -4.31 -5.03 -14.41
C LEU A 114 -5.13 -4.30 -15.49
N ALA A 115 -5.66 -5.05 -16.46
CA ALA A 115 -6.52 -4.48 -17.49
C ALA A 115 -7.83 -3.91 -16.91
N GLY A 116 -8.42 -4.58 -15.90
CA GLY A 116 -9.57 -4.08 -15.16
C GLY A 116 -9.29 -2.78 -14.41
N ASP A 117 -8.07 -2.60 -13.92
CA ASP A 117 -7.59 -1.39 -13.25
C ASP A 117 -7.08 -0.31 -14.22
N GLY A 118 -7.18 -0.55 -15.56
CA GLY A 118 -6.74 0.40 -16.59
C GLY A 118 -5.24 0.37 -16.88
N VAL A 119 -4.51 -0.65 -16.43
CA VAL A 119 -3.07 -0.81 -16.63
C VAL A 119 -2.82 -1.83 -17.74
N PHE A 120 -2.38 -1.36 -18.91
CA PHE A 120 -2.14 -2.19 -20.10
C PHE A 120 -0.65 -2.36 -20.45
N LEU A 121 0.24 -1.96 -19.55
CA LEU A 121 1.68 -2.00 -19.80
C LEU A 121 2.24 -3.43 -19.70
N PRO A 122 3.18 -3.81 -20.58
CA PRO A 122 3.94 -5.04 -20.46
C PRO A 122 4.74 -5.08 -19.16
N HIS A 123 5.20 -6.27 -18.79
CA HIS A 123 5.92 -6.52 -17.54
C HIS A 123 7.07 -5.50 -17.31
N ASP A 124 7.99 -5.37 -18.25
CA ASP A 124 9.17 -4.51 -18.09
C ASP A 124 8.80 -3.02 -18.03
N GLU A 125 7.78 -2.60 -18.78
CA GLU A 125 7.30 -1.22 -18.75
C GLU A 125 6.63 -0.88 -17.41
N ARG A 126 6.01 -1.85 -16.72
CA ARG A 126 5.50 -1.64 -15.36
C ARG A 126 6.62 -1.39 -14.36
N TYR A 127 7.78 -2.03 -14.53
CA TYR A 127 8.96 -1.73 -13.69
C TYR A 127 9.53 -0.34 -13.97
N ARG A 128 9.60 0.08 -15.23
CA ARG A 128 10.01 1.45 -15.61
C ARG A 128 9.05 2.50 -15.05
N LEU A 129 7.75 2.26 -15.20
CA LEU A 129 6.73 3.10 -14.57
C LEU A 129 6.92 3.19 -13.06
N THR A 130 7.20 2.07 -12.40
CA THR A 130 7.43 2.00 -10.96
C THR A 130 8.67 2.79 -10.53
N GLU A 131 9.75 2.71 -11.29
CA GLU A 131 10.97 3.48 -11.05
C GLU A 131 10.70 4.98 -11.13
N GLU A 132 10.05 5.46 -12.20
CA GLU A 132 9.67 6.87 -12.36
C GLU A 132 8.71 7.33 -11.24
N PHE A 133 7.73 6.50 -10.91
CA PHE A 133 6.78 6.75 -9.82
C PHE A 133 7.51 6.94 -8.49
N LEU A 134 8.40 6.02 -8.13
CA LEU A 134 9.14 6.06 -6.87
C LEU A 134 10.15 7.21 -6.84
N ASN A 135 10.74 7.58 -7.97
CA ASN A 135 11.60 8.75 -8.07
C ASN A 135 10.82 10.01 -7.64
N VAL A 136 9.68 10.25 -8.27
CA VAL A 136 8.83 11.40 -7.93
C VAL A 136 8.30 11.30 -6.49
N TRP A 137 7.77 10.13 -6.11
CA TRP A 137 7.16 9.91 -4.80
C TRP A 137 8.14 10.20 -3.65
N ARG A 138 9.36 9.62 -3.70
CA ARG A 138 10.39 9.83 -2.65
C ARG A 138 10.81 11.29 -2.52
N ARG A 139 11.01 11.97 -3.63
CA ARG A 139 11.40 13.39 -3.65
C ARG A 139 10.31 14.29 -3.08
N VAL A 140 9.05 14.04 -3.45
CA VAL A 140 7.91 14.75 -2.88
C VAL A 140 7.79 14.48 -1.38
N MET A 141 7.98 13.22 -0.95
CA MET A 141 7.92 12.84 0.48
C MET A 141 9.06 13.46 1.30
N SER A 142 10.24 13.64 0.72
CA SER A 142 11.38 14.30 1.38
C SER A 142 11.22 15.83 1.50
N GLY A 143 10.17 16.40 0.88
CA GLY A 143 9.86 17.84 0.98
C GLY A 143 10.26 18.67 -0.24
N GLU A 144 10.72 18.02 -1.33
CA GLU A 144 11.04 18.72 -2.57
C GLU A 144 9.76 19.20 -3.30
N THR A 145 9.89 20.28 -4.06
CA THR A 145 8.95 20.64 -5.11
C THR A 145 9.44 20.04 -6.42
N VAL A 146 8.73 19.03 -6.93
CA VAL A 146 9.18 18.19 -8.03
C VAL A 146 8.47 18.56 -9.34
N THR A 147 9.26 18.87 -10.36
CA THR A 147 8.85 18.82 -11.77
C THR A 147 9.62 17.67 -12.42
N PHE A 148 8.91 16.76 -13.07
CA PHE A 148 9.46 15.56 -13.70
C PHE A 148 8.74 15.30 -15.02
N ASP A 149 9.50 15.07 -16.08
CA ASP A 149 8.99 14.75 -17.43
C ASP A 149 9.62 13.42 -17.88
N GLY A 150 9.08 12.32 -17.37
CA GLY A 150 9.48 10.97 -17.69
C GLY A 150 8.69 10.40 -18.87
N HIS A 151 8.94 9.13 -19.17
CA HIS A 151 8.24 8.40 -20.22
C HIS A 151 6.79 8.09 -19.81
N HIS A 152 6.61 7.62 -18.57
CA HIS A 152 5.30 7.23 -18.02
C HIS A 152 4.72 8.27 -17.06
N ILE A 153 5.56 8.98 -16.32
CA ILE A 153 5.14 9.92 -15.28
C ILE A 153 5.53 11.35 -15.66
N LYS A 154 4.52 12.22 -15.66
CA LYS A 154 4.71 13.66 -15.85
C LYS A 154 4.04 14.42 -14.73
N VAL A 155 4.82 15.24 -14.01
CA VAL A 155 4.32 16.11 -12.95
C VAL A 155 4.99 17.49 -13.02
N LYS A 156 4.25 18.52 -12.61
CA LYS A 156 4.77 19.89 -12.56
C LYS A 156 4.46 20.50 -11.20
N GLY A 157 5.51 20.89 -10.46
CA GLY A 157 5.38 21.55 -9.16
C GLY A 157 4.73 20.68 -8.07
N ALA A 158 4.89 19.34 -8.14
CA ALA A 158 4.36 18.43 -7.14
C ALA A 158 5.05 18.63 -5.80
N ARG A 159 4.27 18.81 -4.73
CA ARG A 159 4.80 19.02 -3.36
C ARG A 159 3.79 18.59 -2.31
N LEU A 160 4.26 18.39 -1.09
CA LEU A 160 3.43 18.21 0.11
C LEU A 160 3.36 19.51 0.92
N SER A 161 2.16 19.87 1.36
CA SER A 161 1.97 20.92 2.38
C SER A 161 2.12 20.37 3.80
N PHE A 162 1.85 19.08 3.96
CA PHE A 162 1.89 18.38 5.24
C PHE A 162 2.80 17.15 5.12
N PRO A 163 4.05 17.22 5.61
CA PRO A 163 5.00 16.11 5.49
C PRO A 163 4.63 14.92 6.38
N PRO A 164 5.18 13.73 6.11
CA PRO A 164 5.02 12.57 7.00
C PRO A 164 5.80 12.75 8.31
N ILE A 165 5.45 11.92 9.31
CA ILE A 165 6.21 11.80 10.56
C ILE A 165 7.54 11.10 10.30
N GLN A 166 7.49 9.98 9.58
CA GLN A 166 8.67 9.18 9.24
C GLN A 166 9.56 9.90 8.24
N LYS A 167 10.86 9.88 8.44
CA LYS A 167 11.86 10.58 7.62
C LYS A 167 12.85 9.60 6.98
N PRO A 168 13.21 9.78 5.72
CA PRO A 168 12.72 10.80 4.77
C PRO A 168 11.31 10.51 4.28
N HIS A 169 10.80 9.30 4.46
CA HIS A 169 9.46 8.80 4.10
C HIS A 169 9.19 7.48 4.85
N PRO A 170 7.95 6.96 4.88
CA PRO A 170 7.66 5.61 5.34
C PRO A 170 8.53 4.57 4.63
N PRO A 171 8.99 3.51 5.33
CA PRO A 171 9.79 2.45 4.73
C PRO A 171 9.09 1.80 3.54
N LEU A 172 9.89 1.51 2.49
CA LEU A 172 9.45 0.82 1.29
C LEU A 172 9.87 -0.64 1.33
N TYR A 173 8.95 -1.52 0.99
CA TYR A 173 9.16 -2.94 0.80
C TYR A 173 8.80 -3.33 -0.64
N PHE A 174 9.45 -4.35 -1.14
CA PHE A 174 9.18 -4.92 -2.45
C PHE A 174 8.89 -6.40 -2.28
N GLY A 175 7.81 -6.86 -2.88
CA GLY A 175 7.48 -8.27 -3.02
C GLY A 175 7.61 -8.68 -4.48
N GLY A 176 8.22 -9.81 -4.74
CA GLY A 176 8.32 -10.37 -6.09
C GLY A 176 9.17 -11.63 -6.10
N SER A 177 8.94 -12.44 -7.12
CA SER A 177 9.70 -13.66 -7.41
C SER A 177 10.27 -13.67 -8.82
N SER A 178 10.26 -12.52 -9.50
CA SER A 178 10.90 -12.36 -10.81
C SER A 178 12.42 -12.42 -10.65
N PRO A 179 13.14 -13.05 -11.62
CA PRO A 179 14.58 -13.04 -11.65
C PRO A 179 15.15 -11.63 -11.80
#